data_5d0eb73c802400a3effbbe417989087c
#
_entry.id   5d0eb73c802400a3effbbe417989087c
#
_cell.length_a   1.000
_cell.length_b   1.000
_cell.length_c   1.000
_cell.angle_alpha   90.00
_cell.angle_beta   90.00
_cell.angle_gamma   90.00
#
_symmetry.space_group_name_H-M   'P 1'
#
loop_
_entity.id
_entity.type
_entity.pdbx_description
1 polymer ?
#
loop_
_entity_poly.entity_id
_entity_poly.type
_entity_poly.pdbx_seq_one_letter_code
_entity_poly.pdbx_strand_id
1 'polypeptide(L)'
;LTADVLPPEPVMIPEAAAYPKLKKIKTELDSQNAIIFEAEKLRGSLEIEMSNLKGLAKLTRKGDLQRKIDEKTDYINRLKVGLSNMVRNSGFENMNEFLLTFRECRNAYTDYQRQYECWKNACRKPDTPTHKDEKLSDKLARLQREAAENQNSISRQTKNRGAR
;
A
#
# COMPACT_ATOMS: atom_id res chain seq x y z
N LEU A 1 3.02 40.20 -26.05
CA LEU A 1 3.92 39.10 -25.62
C LEU A 1 3.77 38.94 -24.11
N THR A 2 2.74 38.18 -23.68
CA THR A 2 2.61 37.74 -22.30
C THR A 2 3.61 36.60 -22.12
N ALA A 3 4.68 36.85 -21.35
CA ALA A 3 5.58 35.81 -20.91
C ALA A 3 4.71 34.79 -20.13
N ASP A 4 4.69 33.54 -20.57
CA ASP A 4 4.11 32.45 -19.80
C ASP A 4 4.88 32.33 -18.48
N VAL A 5 4.36 33.01 -17.46
CA VAL A 5 4.91 32.90 -16.10
C VAL A 5 4.55 31.54 -15.59
N LEU A 6 5.53 30.65 -15.56
CA LEU A 6 5.38 29.31 -14.95
C LEU A 6 4.91 29.49 -13.49
N PRO A 7 3.95 28.67 -13.05
CA PRO A 7 3.52 28.70 -11.65
C PRO A 7 4.71 28.40 -10.72
N PRO A 8 4.77 29.01 -9.53
CA PRO A 8 5.84 28.75 -8.57
C PRO A 8 5.82 27.27 -8.13
N GLU A 9 7.02 26.73 -7.88
CA GLU A 9 7.17 25.38 -7.36
C GLU A 9 6.52 25.26 -5.98
N PRO A 10 5.71 24.22 -5.70
CA PRO A 10 5.13 23.99 -4.39
C PRO A 10 6.21 23.79 -3.32
N VAL A 11 6.04 24.44 -2.19
CA VAL A 11 6.95 24.32 -1.05
C VAL A 11 6.45 23.21 -0.13
N MET A 12 7.36 22.29 0.23
CA MET A 12 7.06 21.24 1.20
C MET A 12 6.99 21.84 2.61
N ILE A 13 5.83 21.79 3.25
CA ILE A 13 5.65 22.24 4.63
C ILE A 13 6.26 21.23 5.62
N PRO A 14 6.61 21.64 6.87
CA PRO A 14 7.26 20.79 7.85
C PRO A 14 6.51 19.49 8.15
N GLU A 15 5.19 19.53 8.20
CA GLU A 15 4.33 18.37 8.43
C GLU A 15 4.47 17.33 7.30
N ALA A 16 4.48 17.79 6.05
CA ALA A 16 4.72 16.93 4.89
C ALA A 16 6.13 16.33 4.93
N ALA A 17 7.14 17.11 5.32
CA ALA A 17 8.53 16.65 5.42
C ALA A 17 8.74 15.61 6.54
N ALA A 18 7.93 15.67 7.61
CA ALA A 18 7.99 14.71 8.71
C ALA A 18 7.41 13.33 8.36
N TYR A 19 6.52 13.24 7.40
CA TYR A 19 5.79 12.01 7.09
C TYR A 19 6.68 10.79 6.79
N PRO A 20 7.76 10.84 5.99
CA PRO A 20 8.59 9.66 5.71
C PRO A 20 9.22 9.05 6.97
N LYS A 21 9.62 9.89 7.94
CA LYS A 21 10.13 9.44 9.24
C LYS A 21 9.03 8.76 10.06
N LEU A 22 7.86 9.40 10.16
CA LEU A 22 6.71 8.86 10.88
C LEU A 22 6.21 7.55 10.26
N LYS A 23 6.29 7.42 8.93
CA LYS A 23 5.93 6.17 8.23
C LYS A 23 6.82 5.00 8.65
N LYS A 24 8.13 5.22 8.83
CA LYS A 24 9.04 4.18 9.34
C LYS A 24 8.66 3.75 10.74
N ILE A 25 8.44 4.72 11.64
CA ILE A 25 7.99 4.46 13.02
C ILE A 25 6.67 3.68 13.01
N LYS A 26 5.71 4.08 12.19
CA LYS A 26 4.42 3.38 12.04
C LYS A 26 4.60 1.92 11.64
N THR A 27 5.49 1.65 10.70
CA THR A 27 5.80 0.27 10.26
C THR A 27 6.39 -0.57 11.39
N GLU A 28 7.27 -0.01 12.20
CA GLU A 28 7.84 -0.69 13.36
C GLU A 28 6.78 -0.96 14.44
N LEU A 29 5.92 0.01 14.73
CA LEU A 29 4.80 -0.13 15.67
C LEU A 29 3.80 -1.19 15.19
N ASP A 30 3.48 -1.23 13.90
CA ASP A 30 2.58 -2.24 13.32
C ASP A 30 3.19 -3.64 13.41
N SER A 31 4.49 -3.78 13.20
CA SER A 31 5.21 -5.05 13.36
C SER A 31 5.14 -5.55 14.81
N GLN A 32 5.33 -4.67 15.79
CA GLN A 32 5.20 -5.01 17.21
C GLN A 32 3.76 -5.38 17.58
N ASN A 33 2.77 -4.64 17.07
CA ASN A 33 1.36 -4.97 17.28
C ASN A 33 1.00 -6.34 16.70
N ALA A 34 1.54 -6.72 15.54
CA ALA A 34 1.33 -8.03 14.95
C ALA A 34 1.88 -9.15 15.85
N ILE A 35 3.05 -8.96 16.48
CA ILE A 35 3.63 -9.91 17.43
C ILE A 35 2.73 -10.04 18.67
N ILE A 36 2.22 -8.93 19.21
CA ILE A 36 1.29 -8.92 20.35
C ILE A 36 0.02 -9.69 19.99
N PHE A 37 -0.56 -9.42 18.82
CA PHE A 37 -1.77 -10.09 18.35
C PHE A 37 -1.59 -11.61 18.24
N GLU A 38 -0.48 -12.08 17.67
CA GLU A 38 -0.19 -13.53 17.59
C GLU A 38 0.03 -14.14 18.98
N ALA A 39 0.67 -13.44 19.90
CA ALA A 39 0.84 -13.90 21.26
C ALA A 39 -0.49 -14.00 22.02
N GLU A 40 -1.39 -13.02 21.85
CA GLU A 40 -2.75 -13.03 22.41
C GLU A 40 -3.58 -14.18 21.84
N LYS A 41 -3.48 -14.45 20.55
CA LYS A 41 -4.14 -15.57 19.89
C LYS A 41 -3.68 -16.91 20.44
N LEU A 42 -2.36 -17.08 20.63
CA LEU A 42 -1.80 -18.30 21.25
C LEU A 42 -2.27 -18.47 22.68
N ARG A 43 -2.30 -17.38 23.50
CA ARG A 43 -2.86 -17.43 24.85
C ARG A 43 -4.33 -17.85 24.84
N GLY A 44 -5.14 -17.27 23.96
CA GLY A 44 -6.53 -17.65 23.80
C GLY A 44 -6.73 -19.11 23.45
N SER A 45 -5.87 -19.69 22.60
CA SER A 45 -5.89 -21.12 22.29
C SER A 45 -5.60 -22.00 23.51
N LEU A 46 -4.66 -21.60 24.38
CA LEU A 46 -4.35 -22.31 25.63
C LEU A 46 -5.52 -22.22 26.64
N GLU A 47 -6.18 -21.06 26.71
CA GLU A 47 -7.37 -20.86 27.56
C GLU A 47 -8.54 -21.75 27.11
N ILE A 48 -8.75 -21.87 25.79
CA ILE A 48 -9.76 -22.78 25.22
C ILE A 48 -9.40 -24.25 25.54
N GLU A 49 -8.12 -24.64 25.33
CA GLU A 49 -7.66 -25.99 25.67
C GLU A 49 -7.92 -26.29 27.15
N MET A 50 -7.58 -25.34 28.03
CA MET A 50 -7.80 -25.53 29.48
C MET A 50 -9.29 -25.64 29.83
N SER A 51 -10.16 -24.86 29.18
CA SER A 51 -11.61 -24.92 29.43
C SER A 51 -12.25 -26.22 28.97
N ASN A 52 -11.65 -26.87 27.96
CA ASN A 52 -12.10 -28.14 27.39
C ASN A 52 -11.60 -29.39 28.17
N LEU A 53 -10.72 -29.23 29.17
CA LEU A 53 -10.24 -30.35 29.97
C LEU A 53 -11.35 -30.97 30.80
N LYS A 54 -11.46 -32.31 30.74
CA LYS A 54 -12.44 -33.14 31.47
C LYS A 54 -11.77 -34.28 32.22
N GLY A 55 -12.39 -34.71 33.30
CA GLY A 55 -11.96 -35.91 34.06
C GLY A 55 -10.54 -35.82 34.61
N LEU A 56 -9.77 -36.90 34.51
CA LEU A 56 -8.40 -36.98 34.99
C LEU A 56 -7.44 -36.01 34.31
N ALA A 57 -7.67 -35.67 33.05
CA ALA A 57 -6.85 -34.71 32.31
C ALA A 57 -6.94 -33.29 32.96
N LYS A 58 -8.05 -32.93 33.54
CA LYS A 58 -8.21 -31.70 34.30
C LYS A 58 -7.30 -31.63 35.54
N LEU A 59 -7.10 -32.76 36.21
CA LEU A 59 -6.23 -32.81 37.39
C LEU A 59 -4.75 -32.76 37.04
N THR A 60 -4.35 -33.41 35.93
CA THR A 60 -2.93 -33.57 35.57
C THR A 60 -2.40 -32.44 34.69
N ARG A 61 -3.20 -31.88 33.80
CA ARG A 61 -2.76 -30.90 32.79
C ARG A 61 -3.12 -29.48 33.11
N LYS A 62 -4.08 -29.21 34.02
CA LYS A 62 -4.57 -27.87 34.34
C LYS A 62 -3.44 -26.95 34.82
N GLY A 63 -2.59 -27.44 35.72
CA GLY A 63 -1.50 -26.65 36.29
C GLY A 63 -0.44 -26.26 35.25
N ASP A 64 -0.12 -27.18 34.33
CA ASP A 64 0.83 -26.90 33.25
C ASP A 64 0.28 -25.92 32.24
N LEU A 65 -0.99 -26.04 31.86
CA LEU A 65 -1.65 -25.07 30.97
C LEU A 65 -1.77 -23.69 31.64
N GLN A 66 -2.11 -23.63 32.92
CA GLN A 66 -2.17 -22.35 33.65
C GLN A 66 -0.80 -21.66 33.64
N ARG A 67 0.27 -22.39 33.92
CA ARG A 67 1.63 -21.84 33.88
C ARG A 67 1.97 -21.29 32.48
N LYS A 68 1.62 -21.99 31.40
CA LYS A 68 1.85 -21.53 30.03
C LYS A 68 1.05 -20.27 29.71
N ILE A 69 -0.20 -20.17 30.21
CA ILE A 69 -1.05 -18.99 30.08
C ILE A 69 -0.42 -17.79 30.80
N ASP A 70 0.05 -17.99 32.04
CA ASP A 70 0.69 -16.95 32.84
C ASP A 70 1.99 -16.46 32.17
N GLU A 71 2.85 -17.36 31.70
CA GLU A 71 4.06 -17.04 30.97
C GLU A 71 3.75 -16.21 29.68
N LYS A 72 2.68 -16.59 28.95
CA LYS A 72 2.22 -15.84 27.77
C LYS A 72 1.69 -14.47 28.16
N THR A 73 0.95 -14.37 29.23
CA THR A 73 0.41 -13.10 29.74
C THR A 73 1.54 -12.14 30.11
N ASP A 74 2.56 -12.62 30.83
CA ASP A 74 3.73 -11.82 31.17
C ASP A 74 4.52 -11.38 29.92
N TYR A 75 4.64 -12.26 28.94
CA TYR A 75 5.28 -11.92 27.66
C TYR A 75 4.51 -10.81 26.92
N ILE A 76 3.17 -10.95 26.81
CA ILE A 76 2.31 -9.94 26.17
C ILE A 76 2.42 -8.60 26.89
N ASN A 77 2.41 -8.59 28.22
CA ASN A 77 2.55 -7.35 29.01
C ASN A 77 3.90 -6.67 28.76
N ARG A 78 4.99 -7.41 28.68
CA ARG A 78 6.31 -6.87 28.32
C ARG A 78 6.32 -6.26 26.92
N LEU A 79 5.70 -6.92 25.94
CA LEU A 79 5.58 -6.39 24.58
C LEU A 79 4.75 -5.10 24.53
N LYS A 80 3.65 -5.02 25.29
CA LYS A 80 2.80 -3.80 25.38
C LYS A 80 3.56 -2.63 26.01
N VAL A 81 4.34 -2.90 27.06
CA VAL A 81 5.21 -1.88 27.66
C VAL A 81 6.28 -1.43 26.66
N GLY A 82 6.90 -2.35 25.94
CA GLY A 82 7.86 -2.05 24.89
C GLY A 82 7.27 -1.17 23.79
N LEU A 83 6.03 -1.48 23.33
CA LEU A 83 5.32 -0.66 22.35
C LEU A 83 5.08 0.77 22.86
N SER A 84 4.62 0.92 24.11
CA SER A 84 4.42 2.24 24.73
C SER A 84 5.73 3.02 24.82
N ASN A 85 6.84 2.37 25.16
CA ASN A 85 8.15 2.98 25.21
C ASN A 85 8.64 3.41 23.82
N MET A 86 8.38 2.64 22.77
CA MET A 86 8.69 3.03 21.39
C MET A 86 7.98 4.32 21.00
N VAL A 87 6.69 4.46 21.34
CA VAL A 87 5.91 5.67 21.07
C VAL A 87 6.52 6.88 21.83
N ARG A 88 6.83 6.72 23.11
CA ARG A 88 7.45 7.80 23.92
C ARG A 88 8.83 8.18 23.41
N ASN A 89 9.65 7.21 23.06
CA ASN A 89 10.99 7.46 22.50
C ASN A 89 10.94 8.16 21.14
N SER A 90 9.81 8.06 20.43
CA SER A 90 9.55 8.78 19.20
C SER A 90 9.04 10.21 19.41
N GLY A 91 8.89 10.65 20.68
CA GLY A 91 8.50 12.01 21.05
C GLY A 91 6.98 12.22 21.24
N PHE A 92 6.20 11.15 21.41
CA PHE A 92 4.76 11.21 21.61
C PHE A 92 4.40 10.70 23.01
N GLU A 93 3.38 11.30 23.64
CA GLU A 93 2.91 10.85 24.95
C GLU A 93 2.24 9.47 24.90
N ASN A 94 1.47 9.23 23.85
CA ASN A 94 0.70 8.00 23.69
C ASN A 94 0.45 7.69 22.21
N MET A 95 -0.10 6.50 21.96
CA MET A 95 -0.39 6.01 20.61
C MET A 95 -1.43 6.89 19.88
N ASN A 96 -2.41 7.44 20.58
CA ASN A 96 -3.44 8.28 19.96
C ASN A 96 -2.84 9.57 19.42
N GLU A 97 -1.98 10.22 20.17
CA GLU A 97 -1.25 11.41 19.71
C GLU A 97 -0.39 11.10 18.49
N PHE A 98 0.35 10.00 18.52
CA PHE A 98 1.13 9.55 17.37
C PHE A 98 0.25 9.34 16.13
N LEU A 99 -0.88 8.63 16.26
CA LEU A 99 -1.77 8.32 15.14
C LEU A 99 -2.44 9.57 14.55
N LEU A 100 -2.79 10.55 15.39
CA LEU A 100 -3.33 11.83 14.94
C LEU A 100 -2.27 12.60 14.12
N THR A 101 -1.09 12.79 14.68
CA THR A 101 0.04 13.47 14.01
C THR A 101 0.43 12.73 12.72
N PHE A 102 0.48 11.41 12.75
CA PHE A 102 0.77 10.61 11.56
C PHE A 102 -0.25 10.84 10.44
N ARG A 103 -1.55 10.92 10.78
CA ARG A 103 -2.62 11.19 9.81
C ARG A 103 -2.50 12.59 9.20
N GLU A 104 -2.24 13.59 10.03
CA GLU A 104 -2.06 14.97 9.58
C GLU A 104 -0.86 15.11 8.64
N CYS A 105 0.29 14.56 9.04
CA CYS A 105 1.49 14.56 8.21
C CYS A 105 1.31 13.78 6.90
N ARG A 106 0.59 12.66 6.92
CA ARG A 106 0.27 11.90 5.71
C ARG A 106 -0.60 12.70 4.75
N ASN A 107 -1.62 13.38 5.27
CA ASN A 107 -2.50 14.22 4.45
C ASN A 107 -1.73 15.39 3.83
N ALA A 108 -0.92 16.07 4.63
CA ALA A 108 -0.06 17.17 4.17
C ALA A 108 0.93 16.69 3.07
N TYR A 109 1.52 15.53 3.24
CA TYR A 109 2.43 14.94 2.25
C TYR A 109 1.70 14.56 0.95
N THR A 110 0.51 13.99 1.05
CA THR A 110 -0.32 13.65 -0.11
C THR A 110 -0.75 14.89 -0.89
N ASP A 111 -1.12 15.95 -0.18
CA ASP A 111 -1.49 17.23 -0.80
C ASP A 111 -0.28 17.89 -1.48
N TYR A 112 0.89 17.86 -0.84
CA TYR A 112 2.12 18.32 -1.46
C TYR A 112 2.44 17.53 -2.73
N GLN A 113 2.37 16.20 -2.70
CA GLN A 113 2.62 15.40 -3.89
C GLN A 113 1.67 15.72 -5.05
N ARG A 114 0.38 15.93 -4.74
CA ARG A 114 -0.62 16.32 -5.74
C ARG A 114 -0.29 17.68 -6.35
N GLN A 115 0.06 18.67 -5.53
CA GLN A 115 0.45 20.01 -6.00
C GLN A 115 1.73 19.95 -6.85
N TYR A 116 2.70 19.15 -6.42
CA TYR A 116 3.96 18.97 -7.15
C TYR A 116 3.75 18.31 -8.52
N GLU A 117 2.91 17.27 -8.60
CA GLU A 117 2.58 16.64 -9.89
C GLU A 117 1.81 17.59 -10.81
N CYS A 118 0.87 18.38 -10.29
CA CYS A 118 0.18 19.42 -11.06
C CYS A 118 1.15 20.46 -11.59
N TRP A 119 2.06 20.96 -10.74
CA TRP A 119 3.09 21.93 -11.14
C TRP A 119 4.03 21.33 -12.20
N LYS A 120 4.52 20.12 -12.00
CA LYS A 120 5.38 19.41 -12.95
C LYS A 120 4.71 19.21 -14.30
N ASN A 121 3.42 18.89 -14.32
CA ASN A 121 2.65 18.77 -15.55
C ASN A 121 2.45 20.12 -16.24
N ALA A 122 2.22 21.21 -15.49
CA ALA A 122 2.13 22.55 -16.02
C ALA A 122 3.48 23.06 -16.60
N CYS A 123 4.60 22.64 -16.00
CA CYS A 123 5.95 22.97 -16.48
C CYS A 123 6.38 22.14 -17.70
N ARG A 124 5.74 20.99 -17.96
CA ARG A 124 5.95 20.27 -19.21
C ARG A 124 5.36 21.11 -20.32
N LYS A 125 6.22 21.63 -21.21
CA LYS A 125 5.75 22.20 -22.48
C LYS A 125 4.86 21.14 -23.13
N PRO A 126 3.75 21.52 -23.80
CA PRO A 126 2.97 20.55 -24.58
C PRO A 126 3.97 19.90 -25.54
N ASP A 127 4.30 18.65 -25.27
CA ASP A 127 5.16 17.88 -26.12
C ASP A 127 4.54 17.89 -27.52
N THR A 128 5.31 18.32 -28.51
CA THR A 128 5.15 17.83 -29.86
C THR A 128 4.78 16.35 -29.78
N PRO A 129 3.74 15.89 -30.48
CA PRO A 129 3.15 14.58 -30.32
C PRO A 129 4.26 13.53 -30.22
N THR A 130 4.28 12.82 -29.12
CA THR A 130 5.36 11.87 -28.84
C THR A 130 5.39 10.83 -29.95
N HIS A 131 6.58 10.52 -30.43
CA HIS A 131 6.89 9.46 -31.41
C HIS A 131 6.17 8.10 -31.16
N LYS A 132 5.52 7.95 -30.02
CA LYS A 132 4.68 6.79 -29.68
C LYS A 132 3.30 6.84 -30.32
N ASP A 133 2.68 8.04 -30.43
CA ASP A 133 1.35 8.19 -31.01
C ASP A 133 1.43 8.11 -32.54
N GLU A 134 2.52 8.63 -33.14
CA GLU A 134 2.81 8.49 -34.55
C GLU A 134 3.00 7.01 -34.95
N LYS A 135 3.74 6.25 -34.14
CA LYS A 135 3.91 4.79 -34.37
C LYS A 135 2.61 3.99 -34.23
N LEU A 136 1.67 4.44 -33.40
CA LEU A 136 0.39 3.75 -33.21
C LEU A 136 -0.57 4.05 -34.37
N SER A 137 -0.63 5.30 -34.84
CA SER A 137 -1.45 5.70 -36.01
C SER A 137 -0.92 5.08 -37.29
N ASP A 138 0.40 5.03 -37.47
CA ASP A 138 1.02 4.36 -38.62
C ASP A 138 0.82 2.85 -38.59
N LYS A 139 0.88 2.24 -37.43
CA LYS A 139 0.60 0.81 -37.25
C LYS A 139 -0.87 0.48 -37.52
N LEU A 140 -1.81 1.33 -37.07
CA LEU A 140 -3.22 1.20 -37.37
C LEU A 140 -3.52 1.38 -38.87
N ALA A 141 -2.91 2.38 -39.52
CA ALA A 141 -3.06 2.61 -40.96
C ALA A 141 -2.51 1.43 -41.79
N ARG A 142 -1.40 0.83 -41.35
CA ARG A 142 -0.82 -0.37 -41.98
C ARG A 142 -1.76 -1.60 -41.85
N LEU A 143 -2.27 -1.84 -40.65
CA LEU A 143 -3.20 -2.94 -40.38
C LEU A 143 -4.50 -2.79 -41.19
N GLN A 144 -5.00 -1.56 -41.37
CA GLN A 144 -6.18 -1.30 -42.19
C GLN A 144 -5.92 -1.58 -43.69
N ARG A 145 -4.71 -1.23 -44.18
CA ARG A 145 -4.33 -1.59 -45.60
C ARG A 145 -4.21 -3.09 -45.79
N GLU A 146 -3.54 -3.79 -44.85
CA GLU A 146 -3.43 -5.26 -44.89
C GLU A 146 -4.78 -5.96 -44.86
N ALA A 147 -5.74 -5.46 -44.04
CA ALA A 147 -7.08 -5.98 -43.97
C ALA A 147 -7.84 -5.75 -45.28
N ALA A 148 -7.72 -4.59 -45.92
CA ALA A 148 -8.34 -4.29 -47.21
C ALA A 148 -7.76 -5.14 -48.38
N GLU A 149 -6.45 -5.38 -48.36
CA GLU A 149 -5.78 -6.27 -49.36
C GLU A 149 -6.21 -7.71 -49.22
N ASN A 150 -6.37 -8.23 -48.01
CA ASN A 150 -6.88 -9.57 -47.75
C ASN A 150 -8.33 -9.77 -48.20
N GLN A 151 -9.20 -8.76 -47.99
CA GLN A 151 -10.58 -8.82 -48.52
C GLN A 151 -10.62 -8.84 -50.05
N ASN A 152 -9.76 -8.08 -50.71
CA ASN A 152 -9.67 -8.09 -52.18
C ASN A 152 -9.11 -9.41 -52.73
N SER A 153 -8.22 -10.08 -52.02
CA SER A 153 -7.70 -11.39 -52.46
C SER A 153 -8.73 -12.50 -52.32
N ILE A 154 -9.56 -12.46 -51.27
CA ILE A 154 -10.67 -13.42 -51.08
C ILE A 154 -11.74 -13.23 -52.14
N SER A 155 -12.08 -11.98 -52.50
CA SER A 155 -13.05 -11.67 -53.55
C SER A 155 -12.61 -12.13 -54.96
N ARG A 156 -11.31 -12.16 -55.23
CA ARG A 156 -10.75 -12.67 -56.50
C ARG A 156 -10.76 -14.20 -56.58
N GLN A 157 -10.59 -14.92 -55.49
CA GLN A 157 -10.64 -16.38 -55.43
C GLN A 157 -12.05 -16.92 -55.58
N THR A 158 -13.08 -16.22 -55.08
CA THR A 158 -14.47 -16.64 -55.25
C THR A 158 -15.00 -16.45 -56.66
N LYS A 159 -14.52 -15.45 -57.41
CA LYS A 159 -14.87 -15.25 -58.82
C LYS A 159 -14.29 -16.33 -59.78
N ASN A 160 -13.15 -16.93 -59.44
CA ASN A 160 -12.53 -17.98 -60.27
C ASN A 160 -13.10 -19.39 -60.02
N ARG A 161 -13.95 -19.62 -59.02
CA ARG A 161 -14.58 -20.91 -58.76
C ARG A 161 -15.99 -21.05 -59.36
N GLY A 162 -16.52 -20.01 -59.99
CA GLY A 162 -17.85 -20.01 -60.59
C GLY A 162 -17.90 -20.24 -62.11
N ALA A 163 -16.78 -20.55 -62.75
CA ALA A 163 -16.70 -20.83 -64.19
C ALA A 163 -16.17 -22.24 -64.42
N ARG A 164 -17.06 -23.26 -64.23
CA ARG A 164 -16.98 -24.57 -64.81
C ARG A 164 -18.42 -25.17 -64.91
#